data_ddc8a3def7cce9dfece7fb87886c5c24
#
_entry.id   ddc8a3def7cce9dfece7fb87886c5c24
#
_cell.length_a   1.000
_cell.length_b   1.000
_cell.length_c   1.000
_cell.angle_alpha   90.00
_cell.angle_beta   90.00
_cell.angle_gamma   90.00
#
_symmetry.space_group_name_H-M   'P 1'
#
loop_
_entity.id
_entity.type
_entity.pdbx_description
1 polymer ?
#
loop_
_entity_poly.entity_id
_entity_poly.type
_entity_poly.pdbx_seq_one_letter_code
_entity_poly.pdbx_strand_id
1 'polypeptide(L)'
;REIIENVNRAIDWATAHDIQVVYIRHENLSDGTRTFKPGTRGAELVPDMKIVSENIFTKSKGNALTSEAFAEFIRANGISEFYLVGADATACVKATSYNMRLSQYTVHVLKDCITSYDKRKIDEMLRYYESKGCEILTLNDLA
;
A
#
# COMPACT_ATOMS: atom_id res chain seq x y z
N ARG A 1 2.98 -4.05 -15.46
CA ARG A 1 2.28 -5.34 -15.65
C ARG A 1 2.82 -6.43 -14.74
N GLU A 2 4.14 -6.58 -14.73
CA GLU A 2 4.75 -7.56 -13.82
C GLU A 2 4.44 -7.24 -12.36
N ILE A 3 4.32 -5.95 -12.03
CA ILE A 3 4.02 -5.55 -10.66
C ILE A 3 2.63 -6.04 -10.22
N ILE A 4 1.67 -6.04 -11.15
CA ILE A 4 0.32 -6.52 -10.82
C ILE A 4 0.34 -8.03 -10.56
N GLU A 5 1.11 -8.78 -11.33
CA GLU A 5 1.26 -10.22 -11.08
C GLU A 5 1.88 -10.47 -9.73
N ASN A 6 2.89 -9.68 -9.36
CA ASN A 6 3.54 -9.84 -8.06
C ASN A 6 2.59 -9.47 -6.92
N VAL A 7 1.82 -8.40 -7.09
CA VAL A 7 0.84 -8.00 -6.08
C VAL A 7 -0.20 -9.12 -5.92
N ASN A 8 -0.66 -9.70 -7.02
CA ASN A 8 -1.64 -10.78 -6.93
C ASN A 8 -1.06 -12.01 -6.22
N ARG A 9 0.23 -12.30 -6.40
CA ARG A 9 0.88 -13.38 -5.66
C ARG A 9 0.92 -13.09 -4.16
N ALA A 10 1.17 -11.84 -3.80
CA ALA A 10 1.14 -11.44 -2.39
C ALA A 10 -0.26 -11.58 -1.81
N ILE A 11 -1.27 -11.23 -2.59
CA ILE A 11 -2.67 -11.37 -2.16
C ILE A 11 -3.02 -12.84 -1.95
N ASP A 12 -2.58 -13.71 -2.86
CA ASP A 12 -2.81 -15.15 -2.72
C ASP A 12 -2.14 -15.68 -1.45
N TRP A 13 -0.91 -15.24 -1.17
CA TRP A 13 -0.22 -15.65 0.04
C TRP A 13 -0.97 -15.21 1.29
N ALA A 14 -1.42 -13.96 1.31
CA ALA A 14 -2.15 -13.42 2.46
C ALA A 14 -3.44 -14.20 2.69
N THR A 15 -4.16 -14.48 1.62
CA THR A 15 -5.41 -15.23 1.71
C THR A 15 -5.16 -16.64 2.26
N ALA A 16 -4.10 -17.28 1.81
CA ALA A 16 -3.77 -18.62 2.28
C ALA A 16 -3.36 -18.66 3.75
N HIS A 17 -2.95 -17.54 4.30
CA HIS A 17 -2.48 -17.45 5.69
C HIS A 17 -3.44 -16.69 6.59
N ASP A 18 -4.67 -16.47 6.12
CA ASP A 18 -5.72 -15.78 6.90
C ASP A 18 -5.32 -14.36 7.28
N ILE A 19 -4.50 -13.72 6.46
CA ILE A 19 -4.12 -12.32 6.66
C ILE A 19 -5.12 -11.45 5.91
N GLN A 20 -5.63 -10.43 6.58
CA GLN A 20 -6.62 -9.54 5.97
C GLN A 20 -5.99 -8.74 4.83
N VAL A 21 -6.68 -8.68 3.71
CA VAL A 21 -6.25 -7.90 2.54
C VAL A 21 -7.08 -6.63 2.49
N VAL A 22 -6.38 -5.49 2.44
CA VAL A 22 -7.01 -4.18 2.46
C VAL A 22 -6.57 -3.42 1.23
N TYR A 23 -7.49 -2.73 0.61
CA TYR A 23 -7.24 -1.94 -0.59
C TYR A 23 -7.38 -0.47 -0.27
N ILE A 24 -6.36 0.31 -0.61
CA ILE A 24 -6.39 1.76 -0.39
C ILE A 24 -6.48 2.42 -1.75
N ARG A 25 -7.55 3.16 -1.95
CA ARG A 25 -7.81 3.86 -3.19
C ARG A 25 -7.57 5.34 -2.97
N HIS A 26 -6.86 5.96 -3.88
CA HIS A 26 -6.54 7.38 -3.75
C HIS A 26 -7.48 8.19 -4.64
N GLU A 27 -8.10 9.21 -4.07
CA GLU A 27 -8.90 10.17 -4.82
C GLU A 27 -8.32 11.54 -4.60
N ASN A 28 -8.03 12.25 -5.68
CA ASN A 28 -7.50 13.60 -5.60
C ASN A 28 -8.66 14.58 -5.70
N LEU A 29 -8.91 15.31 -4.62
CA LEU A 29 -10.02 16.26 -4.54
C LEU A 29 -9.64 17.66 -4.97
N SER A 30 -8.37 17.88 -5.34
CA SER A 30 -7.91 19.20 -5.76
C SER A 30 -8.37 19.51 -7.18
N ASP A 31 -8.81 20.75 -7.40
CA ASP A 31 -9.11 21.22 -8.73
C ASP A 31 -7.83 21.30 -9.56
N GLY A 32 -7.96 21.14 -10.87
CA GLY A 32 -6.83 21.25 -11.77
C GLY A 32 -6.03 19.98 -11.95
N THR A 33 -6.36 18.93 -11.19
CA THR A 33 -5.70 17.64 -11.32
C THR A 33 -6.53 16.74 -12.21
N ARG A 34 -5.86 15.95 -13.05
CA ARG A 34 -6.56 15.05 -13.97
C ARG A 34 -6.61 13.61 -13.49
N THR A 35 -5.74 13.24 -12.54
CA THR A 35 -5.69 11.88 -12.07
C THR A 35 -6.29 11.77 -10.68
N PHE A 36 -6.87 10.62 -10.39
CA PHE A 36 -7.42 10.28 -9.07
C PHE A 36 -8.58 11.17 -8.63
N LYS A 37 -9.24 11.88 -9.56
CA LYS A 37 -10.46 12.62 -9.21
C LYS A 37 -11.60 11.63 -8.99
N PRO A 38 -12.51 11.92 -8.05
CA PRO A 38 -13.67 11.04 -7.83
C PRO A 38 -14.44 10.81 -9.14
N GLY A 39 -14.82 9.58 -9.37
CA GLY A 39 -15.58 9.21 -10.55
C GLY A 39 -14.75 9.05 -11.81
N THR A 40 -13.44 9.26 -11.75
CA THR A 40 -12.58 9.06 -12.90
C THR A 40 -11.90 7.71 -12.84
N ARG A 41 -11.38 7.26 -13.99
CA ARG A 41 -10.72 5.97 -14.07
C ARG A 41 -9.48 5.89 -13.19
N GLY A 42 -8.79 7.03 -12.99
CA GLY A 42 -7.59 7.05 -12.16
C GLY A 42 -7.86 6.81 -10.68
N ALA A 43 -9.11 7.01 -10.24
CA ALA A 43 -9.48 6.78 -8.85
C ALA A 43 -9.93 5.35 -8.59
N GLU A 44 -10.06 4.52 -9.62
CA GLU A 44 -10.49 3.14 -9.47
C GLU A 44 -9.31 2.24 -9.17
N LEU A 45 -9.59 1.09 -8.54
CA LEU A 45 -8.57 0.09 -8.34
C LEU A 45 -8.14 -0.49 -9.68
N VAL A 46 -6.88 -0.96 -9.75
CA VAL A 46 -6.33 -1.51 -10.98
C VAL A 46 -7.17 -2.73 -11.41
N PRO A 47 -7.67 -2.77 -12.66
CA PRO A 47 -8.61 -3.82 -13.07
C PRO A 47 -8.09 -5.25 -12.95
N ASP A 48 -6.79 -5.45 -13.16
CA ASP A 48 -6.22 -6.81 -13.16
C ASP A 48 -5.83 -7.29 -11.77
N MET A 49 -6.00 -6.44 -10.74
CA MET A 49 -5.67 -6.81 -9.38
C MET A 49 -6.78 -7.66 -8.78
N LYS A 50 -6.39 -8.73 -8.09
CA LYS A 50 -7.37 -9.58 -7.43
C LYS A 50 -8.05 -8.84 -6.28
N ILE A 51 -9.37 -8.96 -6.22
CA ILE A 51 -10.15 -8.40 -5.12
C ILE A 51 -10.72 -9.55 -4.32
N VAL A 52 -10.17 -9.78 -3.15
CA VAL A 52 -10.56 -10.92 -2.31
C VAL A 52 -11.29 -10.50 -1.04
N SER A 53 -11.47 -9.20 -0.83
CA SER A 53 -12.19 -8.70 0.34
C SER A 53 -12.89 -7.40 -0.01
N GLU A 54 -13.80 -7.00 0.86
CA GLU A 54 -14.51 -5.74 0.71
C GLU A 54 -13.88 -4.62 1.53
N ASN A 55 -12.67 -4.84 2.05
CA ASN A 55 -11.96 -3.85 2.86
C ASN A 55 -11.30 -2.83 1.95
N ILE A 56 -12.11 -1.96 1.36
CA ILE A 56 -11.65 -0.95 0.41
C ILE A 56 -11.87 0.41 1.04
N PHE A 57 -10.80 1.17 1.20
CA PHE A 57 -10.84 2.49 1.82
C PHE A 57 -10.29 3.53 0.87
N THR A 58 -10.88 4.72 0.90
CA THR A 58 -10.49 5.81 0.02
C THR A 58 -9.77 6.88 0.83
N LYS A 59 -8.68 7.41 0.26
CA LYS A 59 -7.95 8.50 0.87
C LYS A 59 -7.71 9.59 -0.17
N SER A 60 -7.50 10.82 0.30
CA SER A 60 -7.17 11.93 -0.59
C SER A 60 -5.78 12.51 -0.29
N LYS A 61 -5.05 11.93 0.65
CA LYS A 61 -3.69 12.34 1.00
C LYS A 61 -2.76 11.15 0.89
N GLY A 62 -1.44 11.42 0.86
CA GLY A 62 -0.48 10.34 0.69
C GLY A 62 -0.53 9.28 1.78
N ASN A 63 -0.65 9.70 3.03
CA ASN A 63 -0.66 8.77 4.17
C ASN A 63 -2.03 8.10 4.27
N ALA A 64 -2.05 6.76 4.13
CA ALA A 64 -3.29 6.00 4.20
C ALA A 64 -3.98 6.13 5.55
N LEU A 65 -3.23 6.39 6.61
CA LEU A 65 -3.80 6.54 7.95
C LEU A 65 -4.67 7.78 8.09
N THR A 66 -4.64 8.69 7.10
CA THR A 66 -5.54 9.84 7.10
C THR A 66 -6.97 9.46 6.72
N SER A 67 -7.19 8.25 6.19
CA SER A 67 -8.55 7.74 6.01
C SER A 67 -9.08 7.33 7.37
N GLU A 68 -10.11 8.03 7.84
CA GLU A 68 -10.68 7.72 9.14
C GLU A 68 -11.28 6.32 9.18
N ALA A 69 -11.87 5.88 8.06
CA ALA A 69 -12.45 4.55 7.99
C ALA A 69 -11.36 3.48 8.11
N PHE A 70 -10.22 3.69 7.47
CA PHE A 70 -9.10 2.75 7.58
C PHE A 70 -8.54 2.73 8.99
N ALA A 71 -8.35 3.91 9.58
CA ALA A 71 -7.84 3.99 10.95
C ALA A 71 -8.77 3.28 11.93
N GLU A 72 -10.07 3.43 11.75
CA GLU A 72 -11.05 2.74 12.59
C GLU A 72 -11.00 1.23 12.38
N PHE A 73 -10.84 0.79 11.14
CA PHE A 73 -10.71 -0.63 10.82
C PHE A 73 -9.50 -1.23 11.54
N ILE A 74 -8.38 -0.51 11.55
CA ILE A 74 -7.18 -0.96 12.26
C ILE A 74 -7.46 -1.15 13.74
N ARG A 75 -8.09 -0.15 14.36
CA ARG A 75 -8.41 -0.21 15.79
C ARG A 75 -9.40 -1.32 16.11
N ALA A 76 -10.45 -1.43 15.30
CA ALA A 76 -11.52 -2.39 15.55
C ALA A 76 -11.03 -3.83 15.44
N ASN A 77 -10.02 -4.07 14.61
CA ASN A 77 -9.49 -5.42 14.38
C ASN A 77 -8.18 -5.68 15.11
N GLY A 78 -7.69 -4.72 15.89
CA GLY A 78 -6.46 -4.89 16.65
C GLY A 78 -5.24 -5.13 15.79
N ILE A 79 -5.18 -4.49 14.61
CA ILE A 79 -4.09 -4.72 13.66
C ILE A 79 -2.88 -3.91 14.07
N SER A 80 -1.71 -4.55 14.07
CA SER A 80 -0.48 -3.87 14.43
C SER A 80 0.69 -4.23 13.50
N GLU A 81 0.44 -5.03 12.47
CA GLU A 81 1.46 -5.47 11.54
C GLU A 81 0.94 -5.36 10.12
N PHE A 82 1.76 -4.84 9.22
CA PHE A 82 1.35 -4.54 7.85
C PHE A 82 2.39 -5.02 6.85
N TYR A 83 1.90 -5.52 5.72
CA TYR A 83 2.71 -5.83 4.54
C TYR A 83 2.28 -4.85 3.45
N LEU A 84 3.17 -3.95 3.06
CA LEU A 84 2.83 -2.87 2.11
C LEU A 84 3.24 -3.23 0.70
N VAL A 85 2.32 -2.99 -0.23
CA VAL A 85 2.54 -3.16 -1.65
C VAL A 85 1.92 -1.99 -2.39
N GLY A 86 2.32 -1.80 -3.63
CA GLY A 86 1.65 -0.85 -4.52
C GLY A 86 2.53 0.30 -4.97
N ALA A 87 1.90 1.43 -5.27
CA ALA A 87 2.53 2.64 -5.77
C ALA A 87 2.00 3.84 -4.99
N ASP A 88 2.68 4.93 -4.92
CA ASP A 88 4.00 5.18 -5.43
C ASP A 88 5.01 5.04 -4.29
N ALA A 89 6.13 4.38 -4.56
CA ALA A 89 7.13 4.12 -3.54
C ALA A 89 7.72 5.40 -2.95
N THR A 90 7.76 6.47 -3.73
CA THR A 90 8.32 7.74 -3.29
C THR A 90 7.28 8.68 -2.68
N ALA A 91 6.02 8.31 -2.70
CA ALA A 91 4.93 9.18 -2.23
C ALA A 91 4.02 8.45 -1.25
N CYS A 92 2.99 7.74 -1.76
CA CYS A 92 1.98 7.14 -0.90
C CYS A 92 2.55 6.03 0.00
N VAL A 93 3.37 5.15 -0.55
CA VAL A 93 3.97 4.08 0.23
C VAL A 93 4.94 4.67 1.25
N LYS A 94 5.72 5.67 0.84
CA LYS A 94 6.65 6.34 1.75
C LYS A 94 5.92 6.97 2.93
N ALA A 95 4.89 7.78 2.65
CA ALA A 95 4.17 8.48 3.69
C ALA A 95 3.45 7.52 4.63
N THR A 96 2.84 6.47 4.08
CA THR A 96 2.11 5.51 4.89
C THR A 96 3.06 4.72 5.78
N SER A 97 4.17 4.23 5.23
CA SER A 97 5.13 3.43 6.01
C SER A 97 5.73 4.26 7.14
N TYR A 98 6.08 5.51 6.85
CA TYR A 98 6.65 6.40 7.86
C TYR A 98 5.68 6.61 9.03
N ASN A 99 4.43 6.89 8.72
CA ASN A 99 3.44 7.18 9.76
C ASN A 99 3.04 5.91 10.52
N MET A 100 3.05 4.76 9.86
CA MET A 100 2.82 3.50 10.56
C MET A 100 3.95 3.23 11.56
N ARG A 101 5.20 3.54 11.19
CA ARG A 101 6.32 3.39 12.11
C ARG A 101 6.25 4.39 13.26
N LEU A 102 5.79 5.61 12.99
CA LEU A 102 5.57 6.57 14.07
C LEU A 102 4.54 6.06 15.07
N SER A 103 3.57 5.31 14.60
CA SER A 103 2.55 4.70 15.46
C SER A 103 3.03 3.38 16.07
N GLN A 104 4.28 3.01 15.83
CA GLN A 104 4.92 1.82 16.39
C GLN A 104 4.35 0.51 15.86
N TYR A 105 3.75 0.54 14.67
CA TYR A 105 3.32 -0.68 13.99
C TYR A 105 4.52 -1.38 13.37
N THR A 106 4.41 -2.70 13.23
CA THR A 106 5.40 -3.49 12.51
C THR A 106 5.10 -3.38 11.02
N VAL A 107 6.08 -2.97 10.22
CA VAL A 107 5.87 -2.73 8.80
C VAL A 107 6.86 -3.52 7.98
N HIS A 108 6.34 -4.30 7.04
CA HIS A 108 7.13 -5.01 6.04
C HIS A 108 6.81 -4.42 4.68
N VAL A 109 7.84 -4.18 3.87
CA VAL A 109 7.65 -3.68 2.51
C VAL A 109 8.09 -4.77 1.56
N LEU A 110 7.20 -5.19 0.68
CA LEU A 110 7.49 -6.23 -0.30
C LEU A 110 8.10 -5.57 -1.53
N LYS A 111 9.42 -5.64 -1.65
CA LYS A 111 10.11 -4.88 -2.70
C LYS A 111 9.75 -5.31 -4.11
N ASP A 112 9.30 -6.55 -4.27
CA ASP A 112 8.85 -7.05 -5.58
C ASP A 112 7.48 -6.51 -5.96
N CYS A 113 6.80 -5.86 -5.02
CA CYS A 113 5.41 -5.46 -5.17
C CYS A 113 5.21 -3.96 -5.06
N ILE A 114 6.28 -3.17 -5.08
CA ILE A 114 6.17 -1.71 -5.10
C ILE A 114 6.76 -1.16 -6.39
N THR A 115 6.26 -0.01 -6.80
CA THR A 115 6.77 0.65 -7.99
C THR A 115 6.66 2.16 -7.84
N SER A 116 7.26 2.89 -8.77
CA SER A 116 7.25 4.34 -8.77
C SER A 116 7.26 4.84 -10.20
N TYR A 117 6.78 6.07 -10.39
CA TYR A 117 6.91 6.73 -11.70
C TYR A 117 8.39 6.87 -12.09
N ASP A 118 9.26 7.06 -11.10
CA ASP A 118 10.70 7.10 -11.36
C ASP A 118 11.34 5.87 -10.73
N LYS A 119 11.50 4.82 -11.53
CA LYS A 119 12.01 3.55 -11.03
C LYS A 119 13.48 3.63 -10.58
N ARG A 120 14.17 4.69 -10.97
CA ARG A 120 15.57 4.89 -10.53
C ARG A 120 15.64 5.17 -9.04
N LYS A 121 14.53 5.58 -8.44
CA LYS A 121 14.50 5.92 -7.02
C LYS A 121 14.12 4.76 -6.11
N ILE A 122 13.84 3.59 -6.67
CA ILE A 122 13.41 2.46 -5.86
C ILE A 122 14.48 2.05 -4.85
N ASP A 123 15.75 1.95 -5.29
CA ASP A 123 16.81 1.55 -4.36
C ASP A 123 16.98 2.54 -3.23
N GLU A 124 16.88 3.84 -3.53
CA GLU A 124 16.92 4.87 -2.52
C GLU A 124 15.78 4.72 -1.52
N MET A 125 14.59 4.40 -2.01
CA MET A 125 13.44 4.22 -1.14
C MET A 125 13.58 2.99 -0.25
N LEU A 126 14.15 1.92 -0.77
CA LEU A 126 14.37 0.74 0.06
C LEU A 126 15.28 1.07 1.25
N ARG A 127 16.32 1.85 1.00
CA ARG A 127 17.20 2.30 2.10
C ARG A 127 16.46 3.21 3.06
N TYR A 128 15.58 4.05 2.55
CA TYR A 128 14.76 4.93 3.39
C TYR A 128 13.86 4.10 4.32
N TYR A 129 13.16 3.11 3.75
CA TYR A 129 12.26 2.29 4.57
C TYR A 129 13.02 1.58 5.67
N GLU A 130 14.17 1.03 5.35
CA GLU A 130 14.98 0.35 6.36
C GLU A 130 15.44 1.31 7.44
N SER A 131 15.78 2.54 7.07
CA SER A 131 16.22 3.54 8.05
C SER A 131 15.11 3.92 9.02
N LYS A 132 13.86 3.70 8.64
CA LYS A 132 12.71 3.98 9.49
C LYS A 132 12.24 2.75 10.27
N GLY A 133 12.92 1.63 10.13
CA GLY A 133 12.60 0.43 10.88
C GLY A 133 11.66 -0.53 10.16
N CYS A 134 11.42 -0.32 8.87
CA CYS A 134 10.63 -1.27 8.08
C CYS A 134 11.50 -2.44 7.68
N GLU A 135 10.91 -3.62 7.62
CA GLU A 135 11.59 -4.80 7.11
C GLU A 135 11.34 -4.92 5.61
N ILE A 136 12.38 -5.17 4.84
CA ILE A 136 12.26 -5.33 3.39
C ILE A 136 12.25 -6.81 3.07
N LEU A 137 11.20 -7.27 2.40
CA LEU A 137 11.04 -8.68 2.04
C LEU A 137 10.82 -8.81 0.54
N THR A 138 11.11 -10.01 0.02
CA THR A 138 10.72 -10.38 -1.34
C THR A 138 9.58 -11.38 -1.25
N LEU A 139 8.94 -11.65 -2.38
CA LEU A 139 7.91 -12.69 -2.41
C LEU A 139 8.47 -14.05 -2.01
N ASN A 140 9.73 -14.32 -2.34
CA ASN A 140 10.36 -15.59 -1.96
C ASN A 140 10.54 -15.73 -0.46
N ASP A 141 10.56 -14.61 0.26
CA ASP A 141 10.67 -14.64 1.73
C ASP A 141 9.36 -15.01 2.40
N LEU A 142 8.27 -15.01 1.65
CA LEU A 142 6.93 -15.33 2.16
C LEU A 142 6.65 -16.81 1.96
N ALA A 143 7.28 -17.64 2.66
CA ALA A 143 7.12 -19.08 2.44
C ALA A 143 5.88 -19.64 3.14
#